data_ba568328006bce99f8e92f8ff229b8dc
#
_entry.id   ba568328006bce99f8e92f8ff229b8dc
#
_cell.length_a   1.000
_cell.length_b   1.000
_cell.length_c   1.000
_cell.angle_alpha   90.00
_cell.angle_beta   90.00
_cell.angle_gamma   90.00
#
_symmetry.space_group_name_H-M   'P 1'
#
loop_
_entity.id
_entity.type
_entity.pdbx_description
1 polymer ?
#
loop_
_entity_poly.entity_id
_entity_poly.type
_entity_poly.pdbx_seq_one_letter_code
_entity_poly.pdbx_strand_id
1 'polypeptide(L)'
;TGMFKHGVNTPNDIPALWTIGVQYAVLPNLRTMVSYHHFFDKSARMANNKQEQLSGNTQEYLAGAEWDITKDVMISAGMQRTKYGLGDGSYLSDMSFVTSSYSFGFGSSVRIMKRARLNVAYFWTNYDKFDKSSSEPLPLLQSTNKKIVANNTDNFTRTNKVLGVGLDIDF
;
A
#
# COMPACT_ATOMS: atom_id res chain seq x y z
N THR A 1 -3.32 -5.25 27.06
CA THR A 1 -3.60 -5.44 25.64
C THR A 1 -3.69 -6.91 25.30
N GLY A 2 -4.91 -7.47 25.28
CA GLY A 2 -5.15 -8.91 25.19
C GLY A 2 -5.12 -9.51 23.79
N MET A 3 -4.36 -8.96 22.84
CA MET A 3 -4.28 -9.48 21.45
C MET A 3 -3.56 -10.85 21.41
N PHE A 4 -2.51 -11.02 22.19
CA PHE A 4 -1.75 -12.27 22.25
C PHE A 4 -1.88 -12.89 23.64
N LYS A 5 -2.34 -14.14 23.71
CA LYS A 5 -2.45 -14.91 24.95
C LYS A 5 -1.49 -16.11 24.88
N HIS A 6 -0.82 -16.42 25.98
CA HIS A 6 0.09 -17.56 26.06
C HIS A 6 -0.67 -18.86 25.72
N GLY A 7 -0.10 -19.66 24.83
CA GLY A 7 -0.68 -20.97 24.45
C GLY A 7 -1.88 -20.88 23.48
N VAL A 8 -2.28 -19.69 23.06
CA VAL A 8 -3.39 -19.51 22.10
C VAL A 8 -2.83 -19.14 20.74
N ASN A 9 -3.24 -19.89 19.70
CA ASN A 9 -2.89 -19.57 18.32
C ASN A 9 -3.69 -18.34 17.87
N THR A 10 -2.97 -17.27 17.48
CA THR A 10 -3.57 -16.02 16.99
C THR A 10 -3.45 -15.99 15.49
N PRO A 11 -4.54 -16.02 14.72
CA PRO A 11 -4.47 -15.98 13.26
C PRO A 11 -3.93 -14.65 12.78
N ASN A 12 -3.08 -14.70 11.76
CA ASN A 12 -2.56 -13.55 11.03
C ASN A 12 -2.23 -14.00 9.61
N ASP A 13 -3.27 -14.31 8.85
CA ASP A 13 -3.16 -14.86 7.52
C ASP A 13 -2.71 -13.75 6.52
N ILE A 14 -1.96 -14.16 5.51
CA ILE A 14 -1.68 -13.31 4.35
C ILE A 14 -2.87 -13.45 3.39
N PRO A 15 -3.47 -12.34 2.91
CA PRO A 15 -4.55 -12.40 1.94
C PRO A 15 -4.14 -13.13 0.66
N ALA A 16 -5.02 -13.95 0.12
CA ALA A 16 -4.84 -14.46 -1.23
C ALA A 16 -4.82 -13.29 -2.23
N LEU A 17 -4.00 -13.42 -3.26
CA LEU A 17 -3.83 -12.41 -4.31
C LEU A 17 -4.14 -13.03 -5.67
N TRP A 18 -5.02 -12.37 -6.41
CA TRP A 18 -5.21 -12.62 -7.83
C TRP A 18 -4.68 -11.44 -8.64
N THR A 19 -3.88 -11.72 -9.67
CA THR A 19 -3.30 -10.70 -10.53
C THR A 19 -3.50 -11.04 -11.99
N ILE A 20 -3.69 -10.00 -12.80
CA ILE A 20 -3.65 -10.08 -14.26
C ILE A 20 -2.87 -8.87 -14.77
N GLY A 21 -2.00 -9.10 -15.75
CA GLY A 21 -1.22 -8.04 -16.36
C GLY A 21 -0.93 -8.33 -17.81
N VAL A 22 -0.74 -7.26 -18.57
CA VAL A 22 -0.36 -7.32 -20.00
C VAL A 22 0.79 -6.34 -20.22
N GLN A 23 1.80 -6.82 -20.93
CA GLN A 23 2.88 -5.99 -21.45
C GLN A 23 2.84 -6.01 -22.98
N TYR A 24 3.01 -4.84 -23.57
CA TYR A 24 3.01 -4.70 -25.02
C TYR A 24 4.17 -3.81 -25.48
N ALA A 25 4.91 -4.29 -26.47
CA ALA A 25 5.94 -3.51 -27.16
C ALA A 25 5.29 -2.62 -28.20
N VAL A 26 5.04 -1.37 -27.86
CA VAL A 26 4.45 -0.36 -28.78
C VAL A 26 5.42 -0.02 -29.91
N LEU A 27 6.71 0.05 -29.57
CA LEU A 27 7.83 0.21 -30.50
C LEU A 27 8.93 -0.80 -30.10
N PRO A 28 9.91 -1.08 -30.99
CA PRO A 28 11.02 -1.95 -30.65
C PRO A 28 11.78 -1.56 -29.38
N ASN A 29 11.76 -0.30 -29.03
CA ASN A 29 12.44 0.30 -27.88
C ASN A 29 11.48 0.89 -26.82
N LEU A 30 10.16 0.71 -26.96
CA LEU A 30 9.16 1.21 -26.03
C LEU A 30 8.20 0.09 -25.62
N ARG A 31 8.21 -0.27 -24.36
CA ARG A 31 7.31 -1.24 -23.73
C ARG A 31 6.36 -0.54 -22.81
N THR A 32 5.09 -0.92 -22.85
CA THR A 32 4.06 -0.46 -21.90
C THR A 32 3.48 -1.66 -21.17
N MET A 33 3.03 -1.45 -19.94
CA MET A 33 2.42 -2.47 -19.11
C MET A 33 1.24 -1.93 -18.34
N VAL A 34 0.23 -2.78 -18.14
CA VAL A 34 -0.88 -2.54 -17.25
C VAL A 34 -1.12 -3.79 -16.41
N SER A 35 -1.48 -3.61 -15.16
CA SER A 35 -1.77 -4.71 -14.24
C SER A 35 -2.95 -4.36 -13.35
N TYR A 36 -3.68 -5.39 -12.96
CA TYR A 36 -4.71 -5.34 -11.93
C TYR A 36 -4.43 -6.40 -10.88
N HIS A 37 -4.49 -5.99 -9.60
CA HIS A 37 -4.34 -6.87 -8.45
C HIS A 37 -5.61 -6.83 -7.60
N HIS A 38 -6.04 -8.00 -7.14
CA HIS A 38 -7.15 -8.14 -6.21
C HIS A 38 -6.73 -8.97 -5.01
N PHE A 39 -6.71 -8.35 -3.85
CA PHE A 39 -6.39 -8.99 -2.58
C PHE A 39 -7.69 -9.41 -1.90
N PHE A 40 -7.74 -10.62 -1.37
CA PHE A 40 -8.91 -11.14 -0.66
C PHE A 40 -8.79 -10.88 0.86
N ASP A 41 -8.65 -9.60 1.24
CA ASP A 41 -8.39 -9.18 2.62
C ASP A 41 -9.49 -9.64 3.59
N LYS A 42 -10.75 -9.59 3.16
CA LYS A 42 -11.90 -10.01 3.99
C LYS A 42 -11.90 -11.50 4.30
N SER A 43 -11.18 -12.31 3.51
CA SER A 43 -11.07 -13.76 3.70
C SER A 43 -9.83 -14.15 4.51
N ALA A 44 -8.89 -13.23 4.73
CA ALA A 44 -7.69 -13.46 5.52
C ALA A 44 -8.01 -13.32 7.01
N ARG A 45 -7.86 -14.40 7.76
CA ARG A 45 -8.18 -14.41 9.21
C ARG A 45 -7.14 -13.59 9.98
N MET A 46 -7.59 -12.64 10.74
CA MET A 46 -6.75 -11.80 11.58
C MET A 46 -7.17 -11.89 13.05
N ALA A 47 -6.25 -11.56 13.93
CA ALA A 47 -6.52 -11.47 15.36
C ALA A 47 -7.80 -10.66 15.64
N ASN A 48 -8.67 -11.20 16.50
CA ASN A 48 -9.95 -10.59 16.87
C ASN A 48 -10.91 -10.37 15.69
N ASN A 49 -10.79 -11.17 14.62
CA ASN A 49 -11.60 -11.03 13.40
C ASN A 49 -11.55 -9.63 12.79
N LYS A 50 -10.40 -8.96 12.88
CA LYS A 50 -10.24 -7.59 12.43
C LYS A 50 -10.60 -7.40 10.95
N GLN A 51 -10.45 -8.42 10.11
CA GLN A 51 -10.83 -8.39 8.69
C GLN A 51 -12.33 -8.15 8.46
N GLU A 52 -13.19 -8.46 9.43
CA GLU A 52 -14.64 -8.22 9.33
C GLU A 52 -15.00 -6.72 9.35
N GLN A 53 -14.09 -5.89 9.88
CA GLN A 53 -14.22 -4.44 9.89
C GLN A 53 -13.98 -3.79 8.52
N LEU A 54 -13.46 -4.55 7.55
CA LEU A 54 -13.29 -4.07 6.18
C LEU A 54 -14.63 -4.13 5.44
N SER A 55 -14.98 -3.07 4.72
CA SER A 55 -16.15 -3.02 3.84
C SER A 55 -15.93 -3.73 2.51
N GLY A 56 -14.69 -3.89 2.09
CA GLY A 56 -14.32 -4.52 0.82
C GLY A 56 -12.89 -5.01 0.79
N ASN A 57 -12.56 -5.69 -0.30
CA ASN A 57 -11.22 -6.15 -0.61
C ASN A 57 -10.36 -5.05 -1.23
N THR A 58 -9.04 -5.14 -1.07
CA THR A 58 -8.10 -4.21 -1.71
C THR A 58 -7.96 -4.49 -3.19
N GLN A 59 -7.90 -3.43 -3.97
CA GLN A 59 -7.70 -3.46 -5.41
C GLN A 59 -6.57 -2.51 -5.81
N GLU A 60 -5.72 -2.94 -6.74
CA GLU A 60 -4.65 -2.13 -7.28
C GLU A 60 -4.71 -2.10 -8.81
N TYR A 61 -4.54 -0.92 -9.35
CA TYR A 61 -4.45 -0.64 -10.78
C TYR A 61 -3.09 -0.03 -11.05
N LEU A 62 -2.34 -0.66 -11.94
CA LEU A 62 -0.97 -0.27 -12.26
C LEU A 62 -0.84 -0.02 -13.75
N ALA A 63 -0.08 1.00 -14.11
CA ALA A 63 0.33 1.25 -15.48
C ALA A 63 1.77 1.76 -15.50
N GLY A 64 2.52 1.40 -16.53
CA GLY A 64 3.90 1.83 -16.66
C GLY A 64 4.40 1.74 -18.09
N ALA A 65 5.54 2.38 -18.31
CA ALA A 65 6.27 2.34 -19.57
C ALA A 65 7.78 2.30 -19.32
N GLU A 66 8.49 1.61 -20.19
CA GLU A 66 9.94 1.56 -20.27
C GLU A 66 10.37 1.93 -21.68
N TRP A 67 11.32 2.86 -21.77
CA TRP A 67 11.85 3.35 -23.02
C TRP A 67 13.36 3.21 -23.05
N ASP A 68 13.84 2.39 -23.97
CA ASP A 68 15.26 2.29 -24.32
C ASP A 68 15.63 3.47 -25.22
N ILE A 69 16.13 4.56 -24.61
CA ILE A 69 16.55 5.78 -25.33
C ILE A 69 17.73 5.44 -26.24
N THR A 70 18.67 4.64 -25.72
CA THR A 70 19.79 4.06 -26.43
C THR A 70 20.00 2.62 -25.97
N LYS A 71 20.93 1.88 -26.59
CA LYS A 71 21.33 0.54 -26.14
C LYS A 71 21.90 0.51 -24.71
N ASP A 72 22.34 1.66 -24.20
CA ASP A 72 23.00 1.76 -22.90
C ASP A 72 22.17 2.53 -21.86
N VAL A 73 21.10 3.22 -22.28
CA VAL A 73 20.25 4.05 -21.40
C VAL A 73 18.79 3.68 -21.57
N MET A 74 18.16 3.30 -20.48
CA MET A 74 16.72 3.07 -20.35
C MET A 74 16.14 4.02 -19.30
N ILE A 75 14.96 4.53 -19.55
CA ILE A 75 14.14 5.23 -18.57
C ILE A 75 12.79 4.52 -18.40
N SER A 76 12.22 4.65 -17.24
CA SER A 76 10.90 4.11 -16.93
C SER A 76 10.06 5.09 -16.12
N ALA A 77 8.75 5.00 -16.29
CA ALA A 77 7.79 5.69 -15.47
C ALA A 77 6.57 4.78 -15.22
N GLY A 78 5.97 4.91 -14.05
CA GLY A 78 4.79 4.14 -13.70
C GLY A 78 3.93 4.84 -12.68
N MET A 79 2.68 4.41 -12.62
CA MET A 79 1.69 4.85 -11.65
C MET A 79 0.90 3.68 -11.11
N GLN A 80 0.45 3.83 -9.86
CA GLN A 80 -0.40 2.86 -9.18
C GLN A 80 -1.51 3.58 -8.42
N ARG A 81 -2.72 3.06 -8.52
CA ARG A 81 -3.83 3.41 -7.64
C ARG A 81 -4.17 2.21 -6.78
N THR A 82 -4.08 2.35 -5.46
CA THR A 82 -4.54 1.35 -4.49
C THR A 82 -5.82 1.82 -3.83
N LYS A 83 -6.85 0.97 -3.84
CA LYS A 83 -8.13 1.20 -3.16
C LYS A 83 -8.30 0.20 -2.04
N TYR A 84 -8.40 0.68 -0.82
CA TYR A 84 -8.70 -0.11 0.37
C TYR A 84 -10.18 -0.03 0.73
N GLY A 85 -10.78 -1.16 1.08
CA GLY A 85 -12.15 -1.24 1.56
C GLY A 85 -12.26 -0.93 3.05
N LEU A 86 -11.94 0.29 3.48
CA LEU A 86 -11.86 0.65 4.91
C LEU A 86 -13.23 0.88 5.57
N GLY A 87 -14.29 1.16 4.78
CA GLY A 87 -15.60 1.45 5.33
C GLY A 87 -15.60 2.68 6.23
N ASP A 88 -15.99 2.50 7.48
CA ASP A 88 -16.04 3.54 8.53
C ASP A 88 -14.68 3.80 9.20
N GLY A 89 -13.64 3.08 8.80
CA GLY A 89 -12.31 3.18 9.38
C GLY A 89 -12.10 2.46 10.69
N SER A 90 -13.03 1.63 11.15
CA SER A 90 -12.88 0.82 12.38
C SER A 90 -11.63 -0.06 12.33
N TYR A 91 -11.21 -0.46 11.14
CA TYR A 91 -9.98 -1.21 10.90
C TYR A 91 -8.71 -0.42 11.24
N LEU A 92 -8.73 0.91 11.12
CA LEU A 92 -7.57 1.77 11.33
C LEU A 92 -7.24 1.95 12.82
N SER A 93 -5.95 2.00 13.12
CA SER A 93 -5.42 2.32 14.45
C SER A 93 -4.21 3.23 14.35
N ASP A 94 -3.88 3.96 15.40
CA ASP A 94 -2.77 4.92 15.47
C ASP A 94 -1.41 4.28 15.15
N MET A 95 -1.25 3.01 15.50
CA MET A 95 0.01 2.29 15.31
C MET A 95 0.15 1.64 13.94
N SER A 96 -0.95 1.41 13.24
CA SER A 96 -0.96 0.75 11.93
C SER A 96 -2.15 1.20 11.13
N PHE A 97 -1.90 2.03 10.12
CA PHE A 97 -2.93 2.44 9.20
C PHE A 97 -2.43 2.44 7.76
N VAL A 98 -3.30 2.03 6.86
CA VAL A 98 -3.17 2.17 5.42
C VAL A 98 -4.47 2.70 4.88
N THR A 99 -4.38 3.70 4.00
CA THR A 99 -5.52 4.25 3.30
C THR A 99 -5.33 4.08 1.80
N SER A 100 -6.36 4.30 1.02
CA SER A 100 -6.23 4.34 -0.43
C SER A 100 -5.14 5.32 -0.85
N SER A 101 -4.44 5.06 -1.96
CA SER A 101 -3.26 5.85 -2.32
C SER A 101 -3.03 5.94 -3.81
N TYR A 102 -2.30 6.97 -4.22
CA TYR A 102 -1.68 7.10 -5.54
C TYR A 102 -0.17 7.02 -5.38
N SER A 103 0.46 6.24 -6.26
CA SER A 103 1.91 6.15 -6.33
C SER A 103 2.41 6.48 -7.72
N PHE A 104 3.56 7.13 -7.79
CA PHE A 104 4.28 7.42 -9.02
C PHE A 104 5.72 6.95 -8.88
N GLY A 105 6.24 6.30 -9.91
CA GLY A 105 7.60 5.83 -9.95
C GLY A 105 8.30 6.31 -11.21
N PHE A 106 9.57 6.66 -11.07
CA PHE A 106 10.46 7.03 -12.17
C PHE A 106 11.76 6.28 -12.00
N GLY A 107 12.28 5.72 -13.07
CA GLY A 107 13.50 4.96 -13.04
C GLY A 107 14.41 5.27 -14.23
N SER A 108 15.69 5.06 -14.04
CA SER A 108 16.70 5.09 -15.08
C SER A 108 17.70 3.97 -14.87
N SER A 109 18.11 3.34 -15.94
CA SER A 109 19.12 2.31 -15.97
C SER A 109 20.18 2.67 -17.01
N VAL A 110 21.43 2.82 -16.58
CA VAL A 110 22.54 3.25 -17.43
C VAL A 110 23.66 2.23 -17.38
N ARG A 111 24.10 1.75 -18.53
CA ARG A 111 25.29 0.90 -18.65
C ARG A 111 26.52 1.78 -18.46
N ILE A 112 27.24 1.57 -17.37
CA ILE A 112 28.46 2.35 -17.03
C ILE A 112 29.74 1.63 -17.49
N MET A 113 29.67 0.29 -17.63
CA MET A 113 30.78 -0.57 -18.13
C MET A 113 30.18 -1.72 -18.94
N LYS A 114 31.04 -2.48 -19.63
CA LYS A 114 30.58 -3.66 -20.43
C LYS A 114 29.75 -4.66 -19.61
N ARG A 115 30.05 -4.79 -18.32
CA ARG A 115 29.44 -5.73 -17.37
C ARG A 115 28.83 -5.05 -16.14
N ALA A 116 28.63 -3.73 -16.19
CA ALA A 116 28.04 -3.02 -15.05
C ALA A 116 26.96 -2.02 -15.49
N ARG A 117 25.85 -2.02 -14.77
CA ARG A 117 24.70 -1.18 -15.00
C ARG A 117 24.30 -0.49 -13.69
N LEU A 118 24.17 0.80 -13.72
CA LEU A 118 23.69 1.63 -12.61
C LEU A 118 22.19 1.85 -12.78
N ASN A 119 21.42 1.56 -11.73
CA ASN A 119 19.99 1.79 -11.67
C ASN A 119 19.71 2.88 -10.62
N VAL A 120 18.88 3.84 -10.96
CA VAL A 120 18.39 4.87 -10.05
C VAL A 120 16.87 4.91 -10.18
N ALA A 121 16.17 4.90 -9.07
CA ALA A 121 14.72 4.96 -9.05
C ALA A 121 14.22 5.90 -7.95
N TYR A 122 13.17 6.61 -8.25
CA TYR A 122 12.44 7.42 -7.29
C TYR A 122 10.98 7.00 -7.29
N PHE A 123 10.45 6.79 -6.09
CA PHE A 123 9.07 6.36 -5.86
C PHE A 123 8.41 7.27 -4.85
N TRP A 124 7.20 7.71 -5.16
CA TRP A 124 6.42 8.62 -4.33
C TRP A 124 4.99 8.14 -4.20
N THR A 125 4.48 8.02 -2.96
CA THR A 125 3.11 7.63 -2.65
C THR A 125 2.44 8.70 -1.80
N ASN A 126 1.28 9.16 -2.25
CA ASN A 126 0.33 9.94 -1.46
C ASN A 126 -0.84 9.05 -1.04
N TYR A 127 -1.10 9.04 0.24
CA TYR A 127 -2.25 8.37 0.82
C TYR A 127 -3.42 9.34 0.90
N ASP A 128 -4.61 8.86 0.58
CA ASP A 128 -5.84 9.65 0.73
C ASP A 128 -6.04 9.96 2.22
N LYS A 129 -6.48 11.17 2.51
CA LYS A 129 -6.89 11.53 3.87
C LYS A 129 -8.07 10.69 4.29
N PHE A 130 -8.05 10.26 5.52
CA PHE A 130 -9.16 9.54 6.12
C PHE A 130 -9.46 10.12 7.50
N ASP A 131 -10.70 10.54 7.74
CA ASP A 131 -11.18 11.05 9.01
C ASP A 131 -12.06 9.99 9.66
N LYS A 132 -11.63 9.50 10.82
CA LYS A 132 -12.36 8.52 11.63
C LYS A 132 -12.97 9.23 12.83
N SER A 133 -14.29 9.20 12.92
CA SER A 133 -15.01 9.70 14.10
C SER A 133 -15.25 8.56 15.08
N SER A 134 -14.90 8.75 16.33
CA SER A 134 -15.15 7.81 17.40
C SER A 134 -15.79 8.53 18.61
N SER A 135 -16.61 7.79 19.34
CA SER A 135 -17.25 8.28 20.56
C SER A 135 -16.88 7.32 21.69
N GLU A 136 -16.03 7.77 22.59
CA GLU A 136 -15.56 6.94 23.70
C GLU A 136 -16.10 7.45 25.05
N PRO A 137 -16.57 6.52 25.91
CA PRO A 137 -16.98 6.89 27.28
C PRO A 137 -15.77 7.38 28.07
N LEU A 138 -15.88 8.50 28.76
CA LEU A 138 -14.85 9.02 29.66
C LEU A 138 -14.95 8.32 31.03
N PRO A 139 -14.06 7.35 31.35
CA PRO A 139 -14.20 6.51 32.55
C PRO A 139 -14.12 7.29 33.85
N LEU A 140 -13.41 8.43 33.88
CA LEU A 140 -13.20 9.24 35.06
C LEU A 140 -14.38 10.17 35.41
N LEU A 141 -15.33 10.35 34.49
CA LEU A 141 -16.46 11.27 34.63
C LEU A 141 -17.81 10.55 34.62
N GLN A 142 -17.83 9.24 34.78
CA GLN A 142 -19.07 8.48 34.88
C GLN A 142 -19.68 8.67 36.24
N SER A 143 -20.59 9.64 36.39
CA SER A 143 -21.55 9.73 37.49
C SER A 143 -22.70 8.75 37.19
N THR A 144 -23.28 8.21 38.27
CA THR A 144 -24.22 7.06 38.30
C THR A 144 -25.43 7.15 37.36
N ASN A 145 -25.69 8.24 36.66
CA ASN A 145 -26.84 8.40 35.77
C ASN A 145 -26.57 9.12 34.43
N LYS A 146 -25.32 9.47 34.08
CA LYS A 146 -24.99 10.10 32.79
C LYS A 146 -23.70 9.51 32.24
N LYS A 147 -23.78 8.80 31.14
CA LYS A 147 -22.59 8.46 30.32
C LYS A 147 -22.10 9.74 29.63
N ILE A 148 -20.97 10.27 30.09
CA ILE A 148 -20.29 11.37 29.39
C ILE A 148 -19.43 10.73 28.31
N VAL A 149 -19.61 11.16 27.10
CA VAL A 149 -18.92 10.61 25.89
C VAL A 149 -18.05 11.69 25.31
N ALA A 150 -16.79 11.38 25.04
CA ALA A 150 -15.93 12.23 24.24
C ALA A 150 -16.07 11.86 22.76
N ASN A 151 -16.37 12.86 21.94
CA ASN A 151 -16.34 12.69 20.49
C ASN A 151 -14.94 13.07 20.00
N ASN A 152 -14.25 12.12 19.38
CA ASN A 152 -12.92 12.32 18.81
C ASN A 152 -13.01 12.18 17.28
N THR A 153 -12.17 12.94 16.58
CA THR A 153 -11.95 12.77 15.16
C THR A 153 -10.46 12.57 14.94
N ASP A 154 -10.09 11.37 14.48
CA ASP A 154 -8.73 11.02 14.14
C ASP A 154 -8.51 11.26 12.65
N ASN A 155 -7.51 12.07 12.31
CA ASN A 155 -7.16 12.41 10.94
C ASN A 155 -5.92 11.61 10.51
N PHE A 156 -6.09 10.69 9.57
CA PHE A 156 -5.02 9.86 9.05
C PHE A 156 -4.50 10.45 7.73
N THR A 157 -3.22 10.82 7.72
CA THR A 157 -2.52 11.29 6.52
C THR A 157 -1.13 10.67 6.44
N ARG A 158 -0.68 10.34 5.22
CA ARG A 158 0.66 9.78 5.00
C ARG A 158 1.19 10.14 3.62
N THR A 159 2.49 10.34 3.53
CA THR A 159 3.23 10.43 2.26
C THR A 159 4.52 9.66 2.39
N ASN A 160 4.83 8.81 1.43
CA ASN A 160 6.10 8.10 1.35
C ASN A 160 6.89 8.59 0.13
N LYS A 161 8.20 8.73 0.31
CA LYS A 161 9.16 9.03 -0.75
C LYS A 161 10.35 8.11 -0.59
N VAL A 162 10.74 7.43 -1.66
CA VAL A 162 11.84 6.46 -1.65
C VAL A 162 12.75 6.76 -2.82
N LEU A 163 14.04 6.87 -2.55
CA LEU A 163 15.12 6.90 -3.54
C LEU A 163 15.87 5.58 -3.46
N GLY A 164 15.97 4.88 -4.59
CA GLY A 164 16.71 3.64 -4.72
C GLY A 164 17.88 3.82 -5.67
N VAL A 165 19.03 3.23 -5.32
CA VAL A 165 20.20 3.11 -6.19
C VAL A 165 20.66 1.67 -6.17
N GLY A 166 20.88 1.08 -7.33
CA GLY A 166 21.33 -0.29 -7.49
C GLY A 166 22.48 -0.39 -8.50
N LEU A 167 23.34 -1.37 -8.34
CA LEU A 167 24.40 -1.70 -9.26
C LEU A 167 24.29 -3.19 -9.63
N ASP A 168 24.07 -3.47 -10.91
CA ASP A 168 24.09 -4.82 -11.46
C ASP A 168 25.45 -5.10 -12.08
N ILE A 169 26.07 -6.23 -11.73
CA ILE A 169 27.36 -6.65 -12.25
C ILE A 169 27.22 -8.07 -12.80
N ASP A 170 27.52 -8.26 -14.08
CA ASP A 170 27.59 -9.55 -14.74
C ASP A 170 29.01 -10.13 -14.60
N PHE A 171 29.14 -11.34 -14.12
CA PHE A 171 30.39 -12.04 -13.91
C PHE A 171 30.77 -12.98 -15.07
#